data_370e57c021c4c641c7244517ef302397
#
_entry.id   370e57c021c4c641c7244517ef302397
#
_cell.length_a   1.000
_cell.length_b   1.000
_cell.length_c   1.000
_cell.angle_alpha   90.00
_cell.angle_beta   90.00
_cell.angle_gamma   90.00
#
_symmetry.space_group_name_H-M   'P 1'
#
loop_
_entity.id
_entity.type
_entity.pdbx_description
1 polymer ?
#
loop_
_entity_poly.entity_id
_entity_poly.type
_entity_poly.pdbx_seq_one_letter_code
_entity_poly.pdbx_strand_id
1 'polypeptide(L)'
;MVQPGQHRATARVLLHNPQGEVFMLLTHFDPEVGLPPRWLTPGGGVDEGESVRDAAVRELREETGIVLNPDQLGEPVFHAIGRWDWTDGNHHTYEDTIFQLQVEGFEIDTSGWTADEHRDVVRYRWWNPTELLESGEAVAPHGLAEFLVRHLA
;
A
#
# COMPACT_ATOMS: atom_id res chain seq x y z
N MET A 1 -5.79 13.55 4.59
CA MET A 1 -6.99 13.19 5.39
C MET A 1 -8.16 12.87 4.47
N VAL A 2 -8.82 11.75 4.69
CA VAL A 2 -9.99 11.36 3.90
C VAL A 2 -11.23 12.03 4.46
N GLN A 3 -12.07 12.58 3.57
CA GLN A 3 -13.33 13.23 3.96
C GLN A 3 -14.49 12.24 3.86
N PRO A 4 -15.56 12.41 4.68
CA PRO A 4 -16.77 11.59 4.54
C PRO A 4 -17.32 11.64 3.12
N GLY A 5 -17.63 10.47 2.54
CA GLY A 5 -18.17 10.36 1.19
C GLY A 5 -17.15 10.54 0.07
N GLN A 6 -15.90 10.79 0.37
CA GLN A 6 -14.85 10.98 -0.63
C GLN A 6 -14.53 9.65 -1.33
N HIS A 7 -14.19 9.73 -2.62
CA HIS A 7 -13.58 8.61 -3.36
C HIS A 7 -12.07 8.80 -3.38
N ARG A 8 -11.33 7.81 -2.91
CA ARG A 8 -9.88 7.88 -2.84
C ARG A 8 -9.24 6.89 -3.82
N ALA A 9 -8.55 7.40 -4.83
CA ALA A 9 -7.72 6.58 -5.71
C ALA A 9 -6.30 6.52 -5.16
N THR A 10 -5.72 5.32 -5.08
CA THR A 10 -4.34 5.10 -4.66
C THR A 10 -3.56 4.31 -5.71
N ALA A 11 -2.26 4.54 -5.74
CA ALA A 11 -1.33 3.78 -6.56
C ALA A 11 -0.24 3.20 -5.66
N ARG A 12 0.01 1.89 -5.80
CA ARG A 12 0.89 1.16 -4.90
C ARG A 12 1.83 0.25 -5.66
N VAL A 13 2.90 -0.16 -5.01
CA VAL A 13 3.88 -1.09 -5.58
C VAL A 13 4.06 -2.28 -4.64
N LEU A 14 3.81 -3.46 -5.16
CA LEU A 14 4.12 -4.72 -4.49
C LEU A 14 5.62 -4.97 -4.69
N LEU A 15 6.41 -4.74 -3.64
CA LEU A 15 7.85 -5.06 -3.66
C LEU A 15 8.02 -6.49 -3.20
N HIS A 16 8.62 -7.34 -4.03
CA HIS A 16 8.92 -8.72 -3.65
C HIS A 16 10.39 -9.03 -3.91
N ASN A 17 10.93 -9.94 -3.11
CA ASN A 17 12.32 -10.37 -3.23
C ASN A 17 12.41 -11.76 -3.87
N PRO A 18 13.64 -12.25 -4.19
CA PRO A 18 13.80 -13.58 -4.79
C PRO A 18 13.31 -14.73 -3.90
N GLN A 19 13.16 -14.52 -2.59
CA GLN A 19 12.62 -15.50 -1.66
C GLN A 19 11.09 -15.53 -1.63
N GLY A 20 10.42 -14.70 -2.44
CA GLY A 20 8.98 -14.64 -2.49
C GLY A 20 8.35 -13.87 -1.33
N GLU A 21 9.12 -13.09 -0.59
CA GLU A 21 8.60 -12.23 0.48
C GLU A 21 8.15 -10.89 -0.09
N VAL A 22 7.17 -10.28 0.56
CA VAL A 22 6.61 -8.99 0.19
C VAL A 22 6.88 -7.96 1.28
N PHE A 23 7.27 -6.75 0.86
CA PHE A 23 7.54 -5.65 1.79
C PHE A 23 6.24 -4.90 2.07
N MET A 24 5.93 -4.73 3.36
CA MET A 24 4.69 -4.06 3.78
C MET A 24 4.92 -3.14 4.97
N LEU A 25 4.06 -2.13 5.06
CA LEU A 25 4.04 -1.15 6.15
C LEU A 25 2.74 -1.31 6.95
N LEU A 26 2.87 -1.46 8.26
CA LEU A 26 1.71 -1.48 9.15
C LEU A 26 1.32 -0.04 9.42
N THR A 27 0.17 0.35 8.92
CA THR A 27 -0.25 1.75 8.87
C THR A 27 -1.60 1.94 9.53
N HIS A 28 -1.70 2.94 10.41
CA HIS A 28 -2.98 3.45 10.89
C HIS A 28 -3.64 4.27 9.81
N PHE A 29 -4.94 4.08 9.63
CA PHE A 29 -5.73 5.08 8.94
C PHE A 29 -5.84 6.34 9.80
N ASP A 30 -6.38 7.40 9.22
CA ASP A 30 -6.67 8.61 9.97
C ASP A 30 -7.38 8.25 11.28
N PRO A 31 -6.87 8.67 12.45
CA PRO A 31 -7.47 8.34 13.73
C PRO A 31 -8.95 8.69 13.84
N GLU A 32 -9.40 9.70 13.10
CA GLU A 32 -10.80 10.14 13.11
C GLU A 32 -11.75 9.10 12.53
N VAL A 33 -11.28 8.17 11.67
CA VAL A 33 -12.14 7.12 11.12
C VAL A 33 -12.25 5.90 12.04
N GLY A 34 -11.40 5.81 13.07
CA GLY A 34 -11.48 4.78 14.11
C GLY A 34 -11.15 3.36 13.63
N LEU A 35 -10.43 3.21 12.53
CA LEU A 35 -10.08 1.90 11.98
C LEU A 35 -8.75 1.40 12.56
N PRO A 36 -8.61 0.07 12.80
CA PRO A 36 -7.35 -0.49 13.28
C PRO A 36 -6.26 -0.41 12.21
N PRO A 37 -4.97 -0.50 12.62
CA PRO A 37 -3.88 -0.50 11.65
C PRO A 37 -3.93 -1.72 10.74
N ARG A 38 -3.45 -1.55 9.52
CA ARG A 38 -3.43 -2.59 8.48
C ARG A 38 -2.10 -2.62 7.78
N TRP A 39 -1.73 -3.82 7.30
CA TRP A 39 -0.58 -3.98 6.45
C TRP A 39 -0.91 -3.53 5.03
N LEU A 40 -0.09 -2.61 4.52
CA LEU A 40 -0.24 -2.04 3.18
C LEU A 40 1.07 -2.22 2.41
N THR A 41 0.94 -2.35 1.09
CA THR A 41 2.08 -2.17 0.20
C THR A 41 2.46 -0.69 0.12
N PRO A 42 3.72 -0.34 -0.18
CA PRO A 42 4.10 1.06 -0.39
C PRO A 42 3.22 1.73 -1.43
N GLY A 43 2.81 2.94 -1.17
CA GLY A 43 1.96 3.71 -2.08
C GLY A 43 1.16 4.76 -1.35
N GLY A 44 0.31 5.44 -2.09
CA GLY A 44 -0.53 6.49 -1.56
C GLY A 44 -1.46 7.09 -2.59
N GLY A 45 -2.02 8.25 -2.27
CA GLY A 45 -3.01 8.91 -3.11
C GLY A 45 -2.46 9.37 -4.45
N VAL A 46 -3.30 9.25 -5.46
CA VAL A 46 -3.03 9.80 -6.79
C VAL A 46 -3.41 11.27 -6.78
N ASP A 47 -2.46 12.14 -7.14
CA ASP A 47 -2.72 13.58 -7.20
C ASP A 47 -3.51 13.94 -8.45
N GLU A 48 -4.21 15.08 -8.39
CA GLU A 48 -4.96 15.58 -9.53
C GLU A 48 -4.06 15.77 -10.75
N GLY A 49 -4.47 15.24 -11.89
CA GLY A 49 -3.70 15.32 -13.14
C GLY A 49 -2.57 14.32 -13.25
N GLU A 50 -2.30 13.54 -12.21
CA GLU A 50 -1.25 12.53 -12.21
C GLU A 50 -1.80 11.19 -12.68
N SER A 51 -1.03 10.42 -13.45
CA SER A 51 -1.41 9.05 -13.79
C SER A 51 -1.17 8.13 -12.58
N VAL A 52 -1.89 7.00 -12.53
CA VAL A 52 -1.65 6.00 -11.47
C VAL A 52 -0.22 5.49 -11.50
N ARG A 53 0.37 5.33 -12.67
CA ARG A 53 1.77 4.89 -12.82
C ARG A 53 2.74 5.91 -12.23
N ASP A 54 2.58 7.18 -12.57
CA ASP A 54 3.44 8.25 -12.05
C ASP A 54 3.29 8.40 -10.53
N ALA A 55 2.05 8.26 -10.03
CA ALA A 55 1.79 8.27 -8.60
C ALA A 55 2.51 7.12 -7.88
N ALA A 56 2.48 5.91 -8.45
CA ALA A 56 3.16 4.75 -7.89
C ALA A 56 4.66 4.99 -7.78
N VAL A 57 5.27 5.54 -8.83
CA VAL A 57 6.71 5.86 -8.86
C VAL A 57 7.06 6.92 -7.81
N ARG A 58 6.26 7.97 -7.74
CA ARG A 58 6.45 9.06 -6.77
C ARG A 58 6.32 8.56 -5.34
N GLU A 59 5.25 7.84 -5.04
CA GLU A 59 5.00 7.31 -3.69
C GLU A 59 6.07 6.31 -3.26
N LEU A 60 6.52 5.46 -4.17
CA LEU A 60 7.58 4.50 -3.85
C LEU A 60 8.87 5.21 -3.43
N ARG A 61 9.24 6.27 -4.16
CA ARG A 61 10.41 7.08 -3.80
C ARG A 61 10.22 7.76 -2.44
N GLU A 62 9.06 8.35 -2.22
CA GLU A 62 8.77 9.06 -0.97
C GLU A 62 8.78 8.13 0.23
N GLU A 63 8.23 6.92 0.10
CA GLU A 63 8.11 6.01 1.23
C GLU A 63 9.33 5.11 1.44
N THR A 64 10.05 4.76 0.39
CA THR A 64 11.16 3.78 0.50
C THR A 64 12.50 4.31 0.07
N GLY A 65 12.55 5.40 -0.68
CA GLY A 65 13.77 5.91 -1.29
C GLY A 65 14.12 5.26 -2.63
N ILE A 66 13.34 4.27 -3.08
CA ILE A 66 13.60 3.60 -4.36
C ILE A 66 13.19 4.51 -5.51
N VAL A 67 14.14 4.77 -6.42
CA VAL A 67 13.93 5.61 -7.60
C VAL A 67 13.78 4.73 -8.82
N LEU A 68 12.66 4.89 -9.53
CA LEU A 68 12.35 4.13 -10.75
C LEU A 68 12.07 5.05 -11.92
N ASN A 69 12.34 4.52 -13.11
CA ASN A 69 11.68 5.00 -14.32
C ASN A 69 10.28 4.35 -14.39
N PRO A 70 9.22 5.11 -14.74
CA PRO A 70 7.86 4.54 -14.81
C PRO A 70 7.74 3.28 -15.67
N ASP A 71 8.52 3.16 -16.72
CA ASP A 71 8.50 2.00 -17.62
C ASP A 71 8.92 0.69 -16.95
N GLN A 72 9.56 0.75 -15.79
CA GLN A 72 10.03 -0.44 -15.07
C GLN A 72 8.92 -1.17 -14.32
N LEU A 73 7.73 -0.56 -14.18
CA LEU A 73 6.64 -1.17 -13.40
C LEU A 73 5.79 -2.18 -14.16
N GLY A 74 5.77 -2.17 -15.48
CA GLY A 74 4.87 -3.03 -16.25
C GLY A 74 3.40 -2.69 -16.03
N GLU A 75 2.51 -3.66 -16.23
CA GLU A 75 1.08 -3.49 -16.02
C GLU A 75 0.71 -3.75 -14.56
N PRO A 76 -0.40 -3.17 -14.06
CA PRO A 76 -0.88 -3.49 -12.72
C PRO A 76 -1.18 -4.97 -12.56
N VAL A 77 -0.90 -5.51 -11.37
CA VAL A 77 -1.14 -6.92 -11.06
C VAL A 77 -2.35 -7.14 -10.16
N PHE A 78 -2.82 -6.08 -9.50
CA PHE A 78 -3.97 -6.15 -8.60
C PHE A 78 -4.74 -4.84 -8.65
N HIS A 79 -6.06 -4.94 -8.62
CA HIS A 79 -6.95 -3.78 -8.62
C HIS A 79 -8.13 -4.08 -7.72
N ALA A 80 -8.45 -3.15 -6.83
CA ALA A 80 -9.56 -3.32 -5.91
C ALA A 80 -10.35 -2.02 -5.79
N ILE A 81 -11.67 -2.16 -5.78
CA ILE A 81 -12.60 -1.08 -5.52
C ILE A 81 -13.45 -1.50 -4.33
N GLY A 82 -13.66 -0.61 -3.40
CA GLY A 82 -14.46 -0.93 -2.24
C GLY A 82 -14.86 0.29 -1.43
N ARG A 83 -15.33 -0.01 -0.22
CA ARG A 83 -15.84 0.99 0.70
C ARG A 83 -15.33 0.68 2.10
N TRP A 84 -14.94 1.73 2.81
CA TRP A 84 -14.62 1.67 4.23
C TRP A 84 -15.73 2.35 5.01
N ASP A 85 -16.37 1.59 5.90
CA ASP A 85 -17.35 2.12 6.85
C ASP A 85 -16.60 2.57 8.11
N TRP A 86 -16.88 3.81 8.53
CA TRP A 86 -16.25 4.40 9.71
C TRP A 86 -17.08 4.08 10.95
N THR A 87 -16.44 4.20 12.12
CA THR A 87 -17.09 3.91 13.40
C THR A 87 -18.18 4.91 13.76
N ASP A 88 -18.17 6.11 13.16
CA ASP A 88 -19.18 7.16 13.40
C ASP A 88 -20.39 7.11 12.43
N GLY A 89 -20.45 6.08 11.57
CA GLY A 89 -21.51 5.93 10.58
C GLY A 89 -21.19 6.55 9.22
N ASN A 90 -20.10 7.28 9.09
CA ASN A 90 -19.63 7.77 7.80
C ASN A 90 -18.91 6.67 7.02
N HIS A 91 -18.58 6.95 5.78
CA HIS A 91 -17.81 6.04 4.93
C HIS A 91 -17.02 6.84 3.89
N HIS A 92 -16.06 6.17 3.26
CA HIS A 92 -15.46 6.62 2.00
C HIS A 92 -15.30 5.42 1.07
N THR A 93 -15.16 5.68 -0.21
CA THR A 93 -14.88 4.65 -1.21
C THR A 93 -13.41 4.72 -1.61
N TYR A 94 -12.88 3.59 -2.08
CA TYR A 94 -11.50 3.52 -2.52
C TYR A 94 -11.36 2.75 -3.82
N GLU A 95 -10.29 3.07 -4.53
CA GLU A 95 -9.82 2.32 -5.69
C GLU A 95 -8.30 2.21 -5.60
N ASP A 96 -7.80 0.99 -5.42
CA ASP A 96 -6.37 0.71 -5.31
C ASP A 96 -5.87 0.04 -6.58
N THR A 97 -4.80 0.58 -7.16
CA THR A 97 -4.10 -0.01 -8.31
C THR A 97 -2.69 -0.37 -7.86
N ILE A 98 -2.33 -1.65 -7.95
CA ILE A 98 -1.05 -2.16 -7.46
C ILE A 98 -0.21 -2.70 -8.60
N PHE A 99 0.96 -2.09 -8.80
CA PHE A 99 2.02 -2.57 -9.69
C PHE A 99 2.93 -3.51 -8.91
N GLN A 100 3.89 -4.15 -9.57
CA GLN A 100 4.88 -4.97 -8.87
C GLN A 100 6.29 -4.65 -9.33
N LEU A 101 7.24 -4.88 -8.43
CA LEU A 101 8.66 -4.73 -8.70
C LEU A 101 9.43 -5.76 -7.89
N GLN A 102 10.30 -6.54 -8.55
CA GLN A 102 11.20 -7.42 -7.84
C GLN A 102 12.47 -6.65 -7.44
N VAL A 103 12.86 -6.78 -6.18
CA VAL A 103 14.10 -6.19 -5.65
C VAL A 103 14.89 -7.26 -4.90
N GLU A 104 16.23 -7.19 -4.96
CA GLU A 104 17.07 -8.11 -4.19
C GLU A 104 16.99 -7.83 -2.70
N GLY A 105 16.92 -6.57 -2.35
CA GLY A 105 16.79 -6.04 -1.01
C GLY A 105 17.05 -4.56 -1.05
N PHE A 106 16.70 -3.87 0.03
CA PHE A 106 16.97 -2.43 0.14
C PHE A 106 16.93 -2.02 1.59
N GLU A 107 17.57 -0.90 1.89
CA GLU A 107 17.35 -0.21 3.16
C GLU A 107 16.34 0.88 2.94
N ILE A 108 15.28 0.89 3.75
CA ILE A 108 14.25 1.90 3.62
C ILE A 108 14.81 3.27 4.02
N ASP A 109 14.57 4.26 3.14
CA ASP A 109 14.89 5.65 3.42
C ASP A 109 13.59 6.39 3.72
N THR A 110 13.40 6.78 4.97
CA THR A 110 12.18 7.46 5.44
C THR A 110 12.26 8.97 5.36
N SER A 111 13.33 9.53 4.81
CA SER A 111 13.52 10.98 4.76
C SER A 111 12.46 11.70 3.91
N GLY A 112 11.82 10.98 2.97
CA GLY A 112 10.73 11.52 2.18
C GLY A 112 9.35 11.40 2.82
N TRP A 113 9.25 10.83 4.02
CA TRP A 113 7.97 10.67 4.68
C TRP A 113 7.39 12.01 5.13
N THR A 114 6.08 12.15 4.96
CA THR A 114 5.33 13.29 5.52
C THR A 114 5.23 13.16 7.04
N ALA A 115 4.81 14.22 7.70
CA ALA A 115 4.54 14.18 9.14
C ALA A 115 3.45 13.15 9.47
N ASP A 116 2.43 13.03 8.62
CA ASP A 116 1.35 12.06 8.79
C ASP A 116 1.88 10.63 8.67
N GLU A 117 2.77 10.35 7.73
CA GLU A 117 3.38 9.03 7.56
C GLU A 117 4.25 8.64 8.76
N HIS A 118 5.04 9.57 9.30
CA HIS A 118 5.81 9.32 10.53
C HIS A 118 4.90 9.00 11.72
N ARG A 119 3.73 9.60 11.78
CA ARG A 119 2.74 9.33 12.84
C ARG A 119 2.01 8.01 12.63
N ASP A 120 1.61 7.71 11.40
CA ASP A 120 0.65 6.65 11.10
C ASP A 120 1.30 5.30 10.80
N VAL A 121 2.55 5.29 10.30
CA VAL A 121 3.27 4.04 10.05
C VAL A 121 3.88 3.54 11.34
N VAL A 122 3.35 2.40 11.83
CA VAL A 122 3.77 1.80 13.10
C VAL A 122 5.09 1.05 12.94
N ARG A 123 5.20 0.25 11.89
CA ARG A 123 6.40 -0.52 11.57
C ARG A 123 6.33 -1.01 10.12
N TYR A 124 7.42 -1.59 9.63
CA TYR A 124 7.50 -2.21 8.31
C TYR A 124 8.31 -3.49 8.40
N ARG A 125 8.04 -4.44 7.49
CA ARG A 125 8.81 -5.68 7.41
C ARG A 125 8.57 -6.40 6.08
N TRP A 126 9.44 -7.38 5.81
CA TRP A 126 9.21 -8.38 4.78
C TRP A 126 8.34 -9.49 5.35
N TRP A 127 7.30 -9.85 4.61
CA TRP A 127 6.37 -10.91 4.99
C TRP A 127 6.46 -12.09 4.02
N ASN A 128 6.52 -13.31 4.55
CA ASN A 128 6.12 -14.47 3.78
C ASN A 128 4.60 -14.42 3.58
N PRO A 129 4.08 -14.51 2.33
CA PRO A 129 2.64 -14.36 2.09
C PRO A 129 1.77 -15.35 2.86
N THR A 130 2.20 -16.62 2.97
CA THR A 130 1.45 -17.64 3.71
C THR A 130 1.41 -17.31 5.19
N GLU A 131 2.53 -16.89 5.77
CA GLU A 131 2.58 -16.47 7.18
C GLU A 131 1.67 -15.27 7.44
N LEU A 132 1.66 -14.30 6.53
CA LEU A 132 0.79 -13.15 6.64
C LEU A 132 -0.69 -13.56 6.64
N LEU A 133 -1.08 -14.41 5.72
CA LEU A 133 -2.46 -14.89 5.62
C LEU A 133 -2.86 -15.68 6.88
N GLU A 134 -2.00 -16.56 7.36
CA GLU A 134 -2.26 -17.39 8.53
C GLU A 134 -2.23 -16.61 9.83
N SER A 135 -1.56 -15.45 9.87
CA SER A 135 -1.45 -14.62 11.08
C SER A 135 -2.80 -14.04 11.52
N GLY A 136 -3.73 -13.89 10.59
CA GLY A 136 -5.00 -13.20 10.85
C GLY A 136 -4.88 -11.69 10.98
N GLU A 137 -3.69 -11.12 10.75
CA GLU A 137 -3.53 -9.68 10.79
C GLU A 137 -4.23 -9.00 9.63
N ALA A 138 -4.71 -7.78 9.86
CA ALA A 138 -5.46 -7.04 8.86
C ALA A 138 -4.55 -6.60 7.71
N VAL A 139 -4.97 -6.87 6.49
CA VAL A 139 -4.28 -6.51 5.24
C VAL A 139 -5.26 -5.76 4.35
N ALA A 140 -4.83 -4.69 3.73
CA ALA A 140 -5.64 -3.94 2.79
C ALA A 140 -4.92 -3.81 1.45
N PRO A 141 -5.64 -3.75 0.33
CA PRO A 141 -7.10 -3.87 0.22
C PRO A 141 -7.60 -5.31 0.44
N HIS A 142 -8.92 -5.45 0.57
CA HIS A 142 -9.55 -6.77 0.76
C HIS A 142 -9.15 -7.72 -0.36
N GLY A 143 -8.80 -8.95 0.01
CA GLY A 143 -8.38 -9.99 -0.94
C GLY A 143 -6.89 -9.97 -1.29
N LEU A 144 -6.13 -8.97 -0.84
CA LEU A 144 -4.71 -8.87 -1.17
C LEU A 144 -3.90 -10.02 -0.59
N ALA A 145 -4.14 -10.39 0.67
CA ALA A 145 -3.37 -11.47 1.31
C ALA A 145 -3.49 -12.80 0.54
N GLU A 146 -4.70 -13.17 0.15
CA GLU A 146 -4.97 -14.35 -0.65
C GLU A 146 -4.32 -14.27 -2.04
N PHE A 147 -4.39 -13.10 -2.65
CA PHE A 147 -3.74 -12.85 -3.94
C PHE A 147 -2.22 -13.07 -3.84
N LEU A 148 -1.59 -12.53 -2.80
CA LEU A 148 -0.13 -12.66 -2.61
C LEU A 148 0.30 -14.12 -2.52
N VAL A 149 -0.46 -14.96 -1.80
CA VAL A 149 -0.16 -16.38 -1.68
C VAL A 149 -0.19 -17.06 -3.05
N ARG A 150 -1.19 -16.76 -3.87
CA ARG A 150 -1.30 -17.35 -5.22
C ARG A 150 -0.26 -16.82 -6.19
N HIS A 151 0.06 -15.53 -6.08
CA HIS A 151 0.90 -14.83 -7.06
C HIS A 151 2.39 -15.04 -6.83
N LEU A 152 2.80 -15.12 -5.56
CA LEU A 152 4.21 -15.24 -5.18
C LEU A 152 4.61 -16.66 -4.75
N ALA A 153 3.70 -17.60 -4.85
CA ALA A 153 3.97 -19.01 -4.50
C ALA A 153 4.92 -19.66 -5.50
#